data_f4d9454f1836439de7c4883e975dc9e1
#
_entry.id   f4d9454f1836439de7c4883e975dc9e1
#
_cell.length_a   1.000
_cell.length_b   1.000
_cell.length_c   1.000
_cell.angle_alpha   90.00
_cell.angle_beta   90.00
_cell.angle_gamma   90.00
#
_symmetry.space_group_name_H-M   'P 1'
#
loop_
_entity.id
_entity.type
_entity.pdbx_description
1 polymer ?
#
loop_
_entity_poly.entity_id
_entity_poly.type
_entity_poly.pdbx_seq_one_letter_code
_entity_poly.pdbx_strand_id
1 'polypeptide(L)'
;VWRMNETELLNILNRGPHPSRQKKIYFYAPSFIHYKTSYYRSSPTDFPTISVTGKGCALKCKHCGGKVLETMYPATTPERLFELCSQLKLDGALGCLLSGGCLPDGSVPLGKFVGAIGKVKRELGLTVFVHTGIIDFDTAEGLKKAGVDSALIDVVGSDETIREFYNLN
;
A
#
# COMPACT_ATOMS: atom_id res chain seq x y z
N VAL A 1 1.12 17.90 9.83
CA VAL A 1 1.96 17.89 8.63
C VAL A 1 1.23 18.57 7.48
N TRP A 2 0.03 18.13 7.07
CA TRP A 2 -0.72 18.63 5.89
C TRP A 2 -1.12 20.12 5.91
N ARG A 3 -0.93 20.84 7.03
CA ARG A 3 -1.19 22.28 7.14
C ARG A 3 0.10 23.10 7.38
N MET A 4 1.26 22.45 7.27
CA MET A 4 2.54 23.09 7.50
C MET A 4 3.01 23.78 6.23
N ASN A 5 3.55 24.97 6.37
CA ASN A 5 4.21 25.64 5.27
C ASN A 5 5.60 25.02 5.01
N GLU A 6 6.19 25.37 3.87
CA GLU A 6 7.49 24.82 3.44
C GLU A 6 8.59 25.02 4.48
N THR A 7 8.65 26.19 5.13
CA THR A 7 9.67 26.51 6.15
C THR A 7 9.53 25.60 7.38
N GLU A 8 8.30 25.35 7.83
CA GLU A 8 8.04 24.46 8.95
C GLU A 8 8.41 23.00 8.60
N LEU A 9 8.12 22.57 7.37
CA LEU A 9 8.48 21.25 6.89
C LEU A 9 10.00 21.07 6.83
N LEU A 10 10.72 22.05 6.26
CA LEU A 10 12.18 22.05 6.19
C LEU A 10 12.81 22.05 7.59
N ASN A 11 12.25 22.79 8.54
CA ASN A 11 12.73 22.79 9.93
C ASN A 11 12.58 21.41 10.59
N ILE A 12 11.52 20.66 10.28
CA ILE A 12 11.36 19.28 10.78
C ILE A 12 12.37 18.35 10.14
N LEU A 13 12.55 18.45 8.83
CA LEU A 13 13.51 17.63 8.09
C LEU A 13 14.94 17.89 8.54
N ASN A 14 15.30 19.16 8.78
CA ASN A 14 16.63 19.55 9.23
C ASN A 14 16.93 19.17 10.69
N ARG A 15 15.91 18.90 11.52
CA ARG A 15 16.11 18.38 12.88
C ARG A 15 16.66 16.95 12.90
N GLY A 16 16.76 16.33 11.74
CA GLY A 16 17.20 14.95 11.57
C GLY A 16 16.18 13.94 12.09
N PRO A 17 16.42 12.66 11.83
CA PRO A 17 15.58 11.61 12.34
C PRO A 17 15.60 11.69 13.88
N HIS A 18 14.41 11.68 14.49
CA HIS A 18 14.29 11.48 15.93
C HIS A 18 15.13 10.24 16.30
N PRO A 19 16.09 10.35 17.24
CA PRO A 19 16.83 9.18 17.66
C PRO A 19 15.82 8.17 18.15
N SER A 20 15.54 7.16 17.33
CA SER A 20 14.66 6.07 17.74
C SER A 20 15.32 5.44 18.95
N ARG A 21 14.63 5.39 20.08
CA ARG A 21 15.11 4.73 21.31
C ARG A 21 15.39 3.25 21.11
N GLN A 22 15.00 2.69 19.96
CA GLN A 22 15.22 1.30 19.62
C GLN A 22 16.35 1.20 18.60
N LYS A 23 17.50 0.69 19.04
CA LYS A 23 18.63 0.31 18.17
C LYS A 23 18.28 -1.01 17.41
N LYS A 24 17.15 -1.02 16.69
CA LYS A 24 16.72 -2.17 15.88
C LYS A 24 16.81 -1.79 14.41
N ILE A 25 17.39 -2.70 13.63
CA ILE A 25 17.37 -2.64 12.17
C ILE A 25 16.33 -3.65 11.70
N TYR A 26 15.43 -3.22 10.84
CA TYR A 26 14.43 -4.08 10.21
C TYR A 26 14.90 -4.40 8.79
N PHE A 27 14.97 -5.67 8.48
CA PHE A 27 15.26 -6.14 7.14
C PHE A 27 13.96 -6.61 6.49
N TYR A 28 13.71 -6.17 5.28
CA TYR A 28 12.51 -6.53 4.51
C TYR A 28 12.93 -7.34 3.30
N ALA A 29 12.27 -8.48 3.06
CA ALA A 29 12.45 -9.28 1.87
C ALA A 29 11.20 -9.16 1.00
N PRO A 30 11.32 -8.82 -0.31
CA PRO A 30 10.16 -8.77 -1.21
C PRO A 30 9.47 -10.13 -1.30
N SER A 31 8.15 -10.17 -1.13
CA SER A 31 7.38 -11.43 -1.11
C SER A 31 7.14 -12.07 -2.47
N PHE A 32 7.35 -11.34 -3.57
CA PHE A 32 7.14 -11.85 -4.93
C PHE A 32 8.33 -12.64 -5.50
N ILE A 33 9.41 -12.81 -4.72
CA ILE A 33 10.56 -13.66 -5.07
C ILE A 33 10.77 -14.67 -3.95
N HIS A 34 11.05 -15.92 -4.33
CA HIS A 34 11.41 -16.95 -3.38
C HIS A 34 12.83 -16.75 -2.88
N TYR A 35 12.97 -16.42 -1.61
CA TYR A 35 14.25 -16.40 -0.93
C TYR A 35 14.40 -17.66 -0.08
N LYS A 36 15.54 -18.33 -0.22
CA LYS A 36 15.92 -19.43 0.65
C LYS A 36 17.35 -19.22 1.10
N THR A 37 17.50 -18.94 2.39
CA THR A 37 18.80 -18.87 3.06
C THR A 37 18.84 -19.92 4.15
N SER A 38 19.97 -20.04 4.87
CA SER A 38 20.06 -20.89 6.06
C SER A 38 19.16 -20.44 7.21
N TYR A 39 18.72 -19.17 7.23
CA TYR A 39 17.99 -18.54 8.32
C TYR A 39 16.56 -18.12 7.97
N TYR A 40 16.25 -18.03 6.67
CA TYR A 40 14.98 -17.48 6.21
C TYR A 40 14.50 -18.14 4.91
N ARG A 41 13.20 -18.41 4.86
CA ARG A 41 12.49 -18.86 3.65
C ARG A 41 11.24 -17.99 3.47
N SER A 42 11.12 -17.35 2.32
CA SER A 42 9.89 -16.64 1.95
C SER A 42 8.96 -17.53 1.13
N SER A 43 7.67 -17.32 1.30
CA SER A 43 6.64 -17.82 0.40
C SER A 43 5.92 -16.64 -0.26
N PRO A 44 5.51 -16.72 -1.54
CA PRO A 44 4.71 -15.70 -2.18
C PRO A 44 3.37 -15.45 -1.48
N THR A 45 2.90 -16.42 -0.72
CA THR A 45 1.64 -16.35 0.04
C THR A 45 1.80 -15.78 1.43
N ASP A 46 3.04 -15.57 1.95
CA ASP A 46 3.25 -15.03 3.29
C ASP A 46 2.74 -13.59 3.43
N PHE A 47 2.94 -12.78 2.37
CA PHE A 47 2.49 -11.39 2.33
C PHE A 47 2.08 -11.00 0.89
N PRO A 48 0.96 -11.54 0.38
CA PRO A 48 0.55 -11.32 -1.00
C PRO A 48 0.10 -9.88 -1.26
N THR A 49 0.16 -9.49 -2.52
CA THR A 49 -0.35 -8.21 -3.01
C THR A 49 -1.74 -8.39 -3.61
N ILE A 50 -2.68 -7.52 -3.24
CA ILE A 50 -4.09 -7.58 -3.65
C ILE A 50 -4.46 -6.29 -4.39
N SER A 51 -5.04 -6.43 -5.57
CA SER A 51 -5.53 -5.31 -6.36
C SER A 51 -7.04 -5.11 -6.19
N VAL A 52 -7.42 -3.93 -5.68
CA VAL A 52 -8.84 -3.54 -5.53
C VAL A 52 -9.48 -3.09 -6.85
N THR A 53 -8.69 -2.95 -7.91
CA THR A 53 -9.15 -2.58 -9.27
C THR A 53 -8.98 -3.71 -10.28
N GLY A 54 -8.55 -4.90 -9.83
CA GLY A 54 -8.14 -5.97 -10.72
C GLY A 54 -6.98 -5.54 -11.61
N LYS A 55 -7.13 -5.62 -12.93
CA LYS A 55 -6.12 -5.18 -13.90
C LYS A 55 -6.33 -3.75 -14.42
N GLY A 56 -7.38 -3.06 -13.95
CA GLY A 56 -7.72 -1.71 -14.40
C GLY A 56 -6.80 -0.65 -13.79
N CYS A 57 -6.25 0.22 -14.63
CA CYS A 57 -5.49 1.41 -14.24
C CYS A 57 -5.71 2.51 -15.30
N ALA A 58 -6.14 3.69 -14.88
CA ALA A 58 -6.37 4.80 -15.80
C ALA A 58 -5.05 5.48 -16.22
N LEU A 59 -4.07 5.56 -15.35
CA LEU A 59 -2.83 6.31 -15.60
C LEU A 59 -1.88 5.60 -16.56
N LYS A 60 -1.75 4.28 -16.47
CA LYS A 60 -0.80 3.50 -17.30
C LYS A 60 0.59 4.12 -17.36
N CYS A 61 1.12 4.49 -16.20
CA CYS A 61 2.41 5.16 -16.05
C CYS A 61 3.52 4.48 -16.86
N LYS A 62 4.46 5.26 -17.42
CA LYS A 62 5.52 4.74 -18.31
C LYS A 62 6.39 3.67 -17.64
N HIS A 63 6.58 3.73 -16.33
CA HIS A 63 7.42 2.78 -15.60
C HIS A 63 6.78 1.39 -15.42
N CYS A 64 5.43 1.26 -15.38
CA CYS A 64 4.79 -0.04 -15.18
C CYS A 64 3.72 -0.39 -16.21
N GLY A 65 3.10 0.59 -16.90
CA GLY A 65 2.04 0.35 -17.89
C GLY A 65 0.84 -0.44 -17.37
N GLY A 66 0.69 -0.53 -16.03
CA GLY A 66 -0.31 -1.37 -15.37
C GLY A 66 0.07 -2.85 -15.27
N LYS A 67 1.22 -3.29 -15.80
CA LYS A 67 1.64 -4.71 -15.79
C LYS A 67 1.81 -5.30 -14.40
N VAL A 68 2.19 -4.48 -13.41
CA VAL A 68 2.31 -4.94 -12.02
C VAL A 68 1.00 -5.52 -11.47
N LEU A 69 -0.15 -5.06 -11.96
CA LEU A 69 -1.47 -5.55 -11.54
C LEU A 69 -1.76 -6.98 -11.99
N GLU A 70 -1.05 -7.49 -12.99
CA GLU A 70 -1.22 -8.86 -13.49
C GLU A 70 -0.75 -9.91 -12.50
N THR A 71 0.18 -9.55 -11.61
CA THR A 71 0.73 -10.42 -10.58
C THR A 71 -0.03 -10.34 -9.25
N MET A 72 -0.96 -9.41 -9.12
CA MET A 72 -1.73 -9.18 -7.89
C MET A 72 -3.01 -10.02 -7.87
N TYR A 73 -3.41 -10.47 -6.68
CA TYR A 73 -4.70 -11.13 -6.48
C TYR A 73 -5.84 -10.12 -6.66
N PRO A 74 -6.83 -10.37 -7.53
CA PRO A 74 -7.92 -9.42 -7.74
C PRO A 74 -8.98 -9.53 -6.63
N ALA A 75 -9.36 -8.38 -6.06
CA ALA A 75 -10.46 -8.26 -5.11
C ALA A 75 -11.20 -6.93 -5.34
N THR A 76 -12.07 -6.90 -6.34
CA THR A 76 -12.69 -5.66 -6.83
C THR A 76 -13.93 -5.22 -6.06
N THR A 77 -14.38 -6.01 -5.07
CA THR A 77 -15.44 -5.65 -4.13
C THR A 77 -15.01 -5.87 -2.68
N PRO A 78 -15.62 -5.15 -1.72
CA PRO A 78 -15.34 -5.33 -0.29
C PRO A 78 -15.53 -6.78 0.20
N GLU A 79 -16.58 -7.45 -0.28
CA GLU A 79 -16.91 -8.84 0.06
C GLU A 79 -15.82 -9.78 -0.43
N ARG A 80 -15.43 -9.61 -1.72
CA ARG A 80 -14.36 -10.42 -2.32
C ARG A 80 -13.02 -10.21 -1.63
N LEU A 81 -12.74 -8.98 -1.14
CA LEU A 81 -11.54 -8.71 -0.36
C LEU A 81 -11.52 -9.54 0.93
N PHE A 82 -12.63 -9.55 1.66
CA PHE A 82 -12.72 -10.30 2.92
C PHE A 82 -12.61 -11.81 2.69
N GLU A 83 -13.30 -12.35 1.69
CA GLU A 83 -13.22 -13.77 1.29
C GLU A 83 -11.78 -14.16 0.96
N LEU A 84 -11.12 -13.39 0.10
CA LEU A 84 -9.74 -13.64 -0.31
C LEU A 84 -8.80 -13.60 0.90
N CYS A 85 -8.91 -12.58 1.74
CA CYS A 85 -8.10 -12.48 2.96
C CYS A 85 -8.34 -13.63 3.92
N SER A 86 -9.59 -14.13 4.01
CA SER A 86 -9.91 -15.30 4.83
C SER A 86 -9.20 -16.56 4.31
N GLN A 87 -9.22 -16.78 2.99
CA GLN A 87 -8.51 -17.90 2.38
C GLN A 87 -6.99 -17.77 2.57
N LEU A 88 -6.42 -16.60 2.31
CA LEU A 88 -5.00 -16.36 2.51
C LEU A 88 -4.56 -16.59 3.96
N LYS A 89 -5.40 -16.22 4.93
CA LYS A 89 -5.15 -16.52 6.35
C LYS A 89 -5.10 -18.02 6.63
N LEU A 90 -6.00 -18.79 6.05
CA LEU A 90 -6.00 -20.27 6.16
C LEU A 90 -4.74 -20.87 5.51
N ASP A 91 -4.26 -20.27 4.43
CA ASP A 91 -3.03 -20.66 3.73
C ASP A 91 -1.74 -20.20 4.44
N GLY A 92 -1.88 -19.54 5.59
CA GLY A 92 -0.76 -19.14 6.46
C GLY A 92 -0.23 -17.73 6.23
N ALA A 93 -0.93 -16.87 5.48
CA ALA A 93 -0.51 -15.48 5.29
C ALA A 93 -0.42 -14.72 6.62
N LEU A 94 0.63 -13.94 6.77
CA LEU A 94 0.87 -13.05 7.91
C LEU A 94 0.19 -11.69 7.72
N GLY A 95 0.00 -11.30 6.47
CA GLY A 95 -0.57 -10.02 6.10
C GLY A 95 -0.74 -9.88 4.59
N CYS A 96 -1.07 -8.69 4.15
CA CYS A 96 -1.19 -8.37 2.72
C CYS A 96 -0.89 -6.90 2.45
N LEU A 97 -0.50 -6.61 1.21
CA LEU A 97 -0.46 -5.27 0.65
C LEU A 97 -1.71 -5.06 -0.22
N LEU A 98 -2.55 -4.11 0.15
CA LEU A 98 -3.69 -3.69 -0.65
C LEU A 98 -3.29 -2.49 -1.51
N SER A 99 -3.53 -2.60 -2.79
CA SER A 99 -3.31 -1.53 -3.76
C SER A 99 -4.25 -1.72 -4.96
N GLY A 100 -3.91 -1.11 -6.06
CA GLY A 100 -4.66 -1.24 -7.32
C GLY A 100 -4.13 -0.29 -8.37
N GLY A 101 -4.77 -0.28 -9.53
CA GLY A 101 -4.53 0.76 -10.51
C GLY A 101 -5.17 2.07 -10.06
N CYS A 102 -4.55 3.16 -10.46
CA CYS A 102 -5.04 4.50 -10.15
C CYS A 102 -6.24 4.88 -11.01
N LEU A 103 -7.12 5.69 -10.43
CA LEU A 103 -8.12 6.50 -11.11
C LEU A 103 -7.43 7.66 -11.87
N PRO A 104 -8.15 8.42 -12.71
CA PRO A 104 -7.56 9.54 -13.46
C PRO A 104 -6.93 10.63 -12.58
N ASP A 105 -7.38 10.77 -11.34
CA ASP A 105 -6.86 11.72 -10.35
C ASP A 105 -5.62 11.19 -9.58
N GLY A 106 -5.14 10.00 -9.91
CA GLY A 106 -3.98 9.38 -9.26
C GLY A 106 -4.30 8.62 -7.97
N SER A 107 -5.54 8.60 -7.52
CA SER A 107 -5.95 7.86 -6.32
C SER A 107 -6.16 6.37 -6.62
N VAL A 108 -5.90 5.51 -5.63
CA VAL A 108 -6.39 4.13 -5.60
C VAL A 108 -7.70 4.12 -4.83
N PRO A 109 -8.80 3.54 -5.36
CA PRO A 109 -10.14 3.68 -4.77
C PRO A 109 -10.34 2.86 -3.49
N LEU A 110 -9.51 3.09 -2.47
CA LEU A 110 -9.53 2.37 -1.20
C LEU A 110 -10.69 2.77 -0.29
N GLY A 111 -11.27 3.96 -0.48
CA GLY A 111 -12.32 4.48 0.39
C GLY A 111 -13.49 3.52 0.56
N LYS A 112 -13.95 2.90 -0.52
CA LYS A 112 -15.04 1.89 -0.48
C LYS A 112 -14.66 0.58 0.21
N PHE A 113 -13.38 0.32 0.44
CA PHE A 113 -12.88 -0.89 1.09
C PHE A 113 -12.59 -0.72 2.58
N VAL A 114 -12.67 0.49 3.12
CA VAL A 114 -12.36 0.81 4.53
C VAL A 114 -13.08 -0.13 5.50
N GLY A 115 -14.37 -0.38 5.27
CA GLY A 115 -15.17 -1.29 6.11
C GLY A 115 -14.65 -2.74 6.08
N ALA A 116 -14.33 -3.25 4.88
CA ALA A 116 -13.79 -4.60 4.70
C ALA A 116 -12.38 -4.72 5.30
N ILE A 117 -11.54 -3.70 5.13
CA ILE A 117 -10.21 -3.64 5.75
C ILE A 117 -10.33 -3.73 7.28
N GLY A 118 -11.24 -2.94 7.86
CA GLY A 118 -11.49 -3.00 9.30
C GLY A 118 -11.96 -4.38 9.77
N LYS A 119 -12.77 -5.07 8.96
CA LYS A 119 -13.21 -6.44 9.23
C LYS A 119 -12.04 -7.43 9.16
N VAL A 120 -11.20 -7.34 8.12
CA VAL A 120 -9.96 -8.14 7.99
C VAL A 120 -9.06 -7.96 9.21
N LYS A 121 -8.87 -6.72 9.66
CA LYS A 121 -8.05 -6.43 10.84
C LYS A 121 -8.61 -7.08 12.12
N ARG A 122 -9.90 -6.90 12.37
CA ARG A 122 -10.53 -7.38 13.62
C ARG A 122 -10.71 -8.89 13.65
N GLU A 123 -11.16 -9.48 12.54
CA GLU A 123 -11.59 -10.89 12.53
C GLU A 123 -10.48 -11.86 12.13
N LEU A 124 -9.56 -11.41 11.24
CA LEU A 124 -8.49 -12.28 10.74
C LEU A 124 -7.13 -11.98 11.38
N GLY A 125 -6.95 -10.80 11.98
CA GLY A 125 -5.70 -10.38 12.62
C GLY A 125 -4.52 -10.26 11.64
N LEU A 126 -4.78 -10.06 10.34
CA LEU A 126 -3.74 -9.88 9.34
C LEU A 126 -3.07 -8.51 9.48
N THR A 127 -1.78 -8.47 9.21
CA THR A 127 -1.07 -7.20 8.97
C THR A 127 -1.52 -6.64 7.62
N VAL A 128 -1.99 -5.40 7.59
CA VAL A 128 -2.48 -4.76 6.37
C VAL A 128 -1.65 -3.53 6.05
N PHE A 129 -0.95 -3.59 4.93
CA PHE A 129 -0.32 -2.42 4.32
C PHE A 129 -1.20 -1.94 3.16
N VAL A 130 -1.19 -0.64 2.91
CA VAL A 130 -1.89 -0.05 1.76
C VAL A 130 -0.92 0.79 0.93
N HIS A 131 -1.04 0.73 -0.40
CA HIS A 131 -0.42 1.69 -1.30
C HIS A 131 -1.53 2.52 -1.93
N THR A 132 -1.54 3.82 -1.64
CA THR A 132 -2.75 4.63 -1.78
C THR A 132 -2.82 5.42 -3.08
N GLY A 133 -1.67 5.64 -3.75
CA GLY A 133 -1.60 6.74 -4.70
C GLY A 133 -1.90 8.08 -3.99
N ILE A 134 -2.44 9.05 -4.72
CA ILE A 134 -2.93 10.30 -4.12
C ILE A 134 -4.16 9.98 -3.26
N ILE A 135 -4.18 10.47 -2.03
CA ILE A 135 -5.24 10.14 -1.06
C ILE A 135 -5.85 11.40 -0.46
N ASP A 136 -7.17 11.42 -0.35
CA ASP A 136 -7.91 12.45 0.38
C ASP A 136 -7.89 12.20 1.90
N PHE A 137 -8.22 13.25 2.66
CA PHE A 137 -8.18 13.20 4.12
C PHE A 137 -9.17 12.19 4.71
N ASP A 138 -10.38 12.12 4.17
CA ASP A 138 -11.45 11.26 4.69
C ASP A 138 -11.09 9.78 4.51
N THR A 139 -10.56 9.43 3.34
CA THR A 139 -10.05 8.08 3.08
C THR A 139 -8.87 7.75 4.00
N ALA A 140 -7.93 8.68 4.19
CA ALA A 140 -6.78 8.48 5.09
C ALA A 140 -7.22 8.27 6.54
N GLU A 141 -8.17 9.08 7.02
CA GLU A 141 -8.75 8.93 8.35
C GLU A 141 -9.51 7.59 8.49
N GLY A 142 -10.28 7.23 7.47
CA GLY A 142 -10.99 5.96 7.42
C GLY A 142 -10.05 4.76 7.51
N LEU A 143 -8.96 4.74 6.73
CA LEU A 143 -7.94 3.69 6.77
C LEU A 143 -7.25 3.61 8.14
N LYS A 144 -6.95 4.75 8.75
CA LYS A 144 -6.41 4.81 10.12
C LYS A 144 -7.39 4.19 11.13
N LYS A 145 -8.68 4.56 11.06
CA LYS A 145 -9.74 4.00 11.94
C LYS A 145 -9.94 2.50 11.71
N ALA A 146 -9.77 2.03 10.47
CA ALA A 146 -9.83 0.62 10.12
C ALA A 146 -8.66 -0.21 10.68
N GLY A 147 -7.59 0.45 11.17
CA GLY A 147 -6.45 -0.20 11.79
C GLY A 147 -5.37 -0.65 10.79
N VAL A 148 -5.24 0.04 9.67
CA VAL A 148 -4.13 -0.17 8.71
C VAL A 148 -2.80 0.02 9.43
N ASP A 149 -1.87 -0.93 9.23
CA ASP A 149 -0.57 -0.93 9.92
C ASP A 149 0.44 0.00 9.26
N SER A 150 0.39 0.14 7.93
CA SER A 150 1.28 1.03 7.18
C SER A 150 0.63 1.54 5.90
N ALA A 151 0.85 2.80 5.58
CA ALA A 151 0.50 3.39 4.31
C ALA A 151 1.79 3.73 3.53
N LEU A 152 1.82 3.33 2.27
CA LEU A 152 2.89 3.58 1.33
C LEU A 152 2.41 4.61 0.31
N ILE A 153 3.28 5.55 -0.02
CA ILE A 153 3.01 6.58 -1.01
C ILE A 153 4.29 6.92 -1.75
N ASP A 154 4.18 7.12 -3.05
CA ASP A 154 5.29 7.62 -3.86
C ASP A 154 5.41 9.14 -3.70
N VAL A 155 6.63 9.60 -3.44
CA VAL A 155 6.95 11.03 -3.41
C VAL A 155 7.78 11.36 -4.64
N VAL A 156 7.19 12.15 -5.53
CA VAL A 156 7.84 12.55 -6.79
C VAL A 156 8.30 13.99 -6.69
N GLY A 157 9.60 14.21 -6.90
CA GLY A 157 10.23 15.51 -6.69
C GLY A 157 10.17 16.48 -7.88
N SER A 158 9.42 16.16 -8.94
CA SER A 158 9.38 16.97 -10.16
C SER A 158 8.01 16.89 -10.84
N ASP A 159 7.43 18.06 -11.12
CA ASP A 159 6.17 18.17 -11.88
C ASP A 159 6.30 17.59 -13.30
N GLU A 160 7.48 17.73 -13.91
CA GLU A 160 7.76 17.14 -15.23
C GLU A 160 7.65 15.60 -15.14
N THR A 161 8.25 14.99 -14.14
CA THR A 161 8.15 13.54 -13.92
C THR A 161 6.71 13.11 -13.66
N ILE A 162 5.94 13.89 -12.90
CA ILE A 162 4.52 13.61 -12.64
C ILE A 162 3.75 13.58 -13.96
N ARG A 163 3.92 14.61 -14.80
CA ARG A 163 3.23 14.68 -16.09
C ARG A 163 3.71 13.63 -17.08
N GLU A 164 5.02 13.48 -17.24
CA GLU A 164 5.57 12.66 -18.33
C GLU A 164 5.61 11.17 -18.03
N PHE A 165 5.83 10.77 -16.77
CA PHE A 165 5.97 9.38 -16.37
C PHE A 165 4.73 8.80 -15.70
N TYR A 166 4.03 9.61 -14.92
CA TYR A 166 2.82 9.17 -14.21
C TYR A 166 1.53 9.51 -14.97
N ASN A 167 1.59 10.29 -16.06
CA ASN A 167 0.44 10.76 -16.82
C ASN A 167 -0.60 11.48 -15.93
N LEU A 168 -0.14 12.21 -14.91
CA LEU A 168 -0.93 13.05 -14.02
C LEU A 168 -0.71 14.52 -14.37
N ASN A 169 -1.80 15.32 -14.40
CA ASN A 169 -1.77 16.77 -14.65
C ASN A 169 -2.07 17.53 -13.36
#